data_0a2371316f5883a67dadeb7cd2d1d88b
#
_entry.id   0a2371316f5883a67dadeb7cd2d1d88b
#
_cell.length_a   1.000
_cell.length_b   1.000
_cell.length_c   1.000
_cell.angle_alpha   90.00
_cell.angle_beta   90.00
_cell.angle_gamma   90.00
#
_symmetry.space_group_name_H-M   'P 1'
#
loop_
_entity.id
_entity.type
_entity.pdbx_description
1 polymer ?
#
loop_
_entity_poly.entity_id
_entity_poly.type
_entity_poly.pdbx_seq_one_letter_code
_entity_poly.pdbx_strand_id
1 'polypeptide(L)'
;MKKVLFVASESVPFIKTGGLADVVGSLPKYFDKNKYDVRVMLPKYMCMKDEWKDKLSYRLHFYMDLNWRQQYVGILELQHEGITFYFIDNEYYFNGPKPYGDIAYDIEKFAFFSKAALSALPLLDFRPDIIHCHDWQTGLVPIYLDNFRYNNEFFRGIKTVITIHNLKFQGIWDKKTVMDITGLPAYYFSPDKLEAYDNANYLKGGIVYADRVTTVSSSYAEEIKTPFYGEKLEGLMQARANCLSGIVNGIDYDDFNPATDTNIARTYSVENFRKEKVKNKMALQEELGLERDPHRMMIGIVSRLTDQKGFDLIDCVMDELCQDAVQIVVLGTGDERYENMFRHFAWKYPDKVSAQIYYSEPMSHKIYASCDAFLMPSLFEPCGLSQLMSLRYGTVPIVRETGGLKDTVEAYNEYEKTGTGFSFTNYNAHEMLATVRYAEQIYYDKKRDWNKIVERGMEKDFSWKNSAKLYEELYENM
;
A
#
# COMPACT_ATOMS: atom_id res chain seq x y z
N MET A 1 5.50 -28.20 -7.91
CA MET A 1 5.70 -26.82 -7.43
C MET A 1 4.84 -25.92 -8.28
N LYS A 2 3.90 -25.20 -7.67
CA LYS A 2 2.96 -24.28 -8.37
C LYS A 2 3.71 -23.01 -8.76
N LYS A 3 3.60 -22.59 -10.00
CA LYS A 3 4.29 -21.40 -10.53
C LYS A 3 3.37 -20.20 -10.48
N VAL A 4 3.80 -19.11 -9.84
CA VAL A 4 3.02 -17.88 -9.68
C VAL A 4 3.81 -16.70 -10.25
N LEU A 5 3.19 -15.93 -11.13
CA LEU A 5 3.74 -14.69 -11.64
C LEU A 5 3.02 -13.48 -11.03
N PHE A 6 3.71 -12.66 -10.27
CA PHE A 6 3.23 -11.34 -9.89
C PHE A 6 3.49 -10.35 -11.02
N VAL A 7 2.47 -9.65 -11.46
CA VAL A 7 2.59 -8.57 -12.45
C VAL A 7 2.15 -7.28 -11.78
N ALA A 8 3.06 -6.33 -11.67
CA ALA A 8 2.83 -5.09 -10.93
C ALA A 8 3.55 -3.89 -11.54
N SER A 9 3.11 -2.70 -11.21
CA SER A 9 3.73 -1.45 -11.69
C SER A 9 4.89 -0.98 -10.83
N GLU A 10 5.01 -1.45 -9.60
CA GLU A 10 6.09 -1.08 -8.67
C GLU A 10 6.39 -2.21 -7.67
N SER A 11 7.58 -2.19 -7.12
CA SER A 11 8.06 -3.11 -6.08
C SER A 11 9.27 -2.52 -5.36
N VAL A 12 9.30 -2.59 -4.03
CA VAL A 12 10.54 -2.36 -3.28
C VAL A 12 11.53 -3.48 -3.62
N PRO A 13 12.87 -3.23 -3.63
CA PRO A 13 13.52 -1.94 -3.37
C PRO A 13 13.70 -1.09 -4.64
N PHE A 14 13.15 -1.49 -5.78
CA PHE A 14 13.44 -0.93 -7.11
C PHE A 14 12.74 0.40 -7.37
N ILE A 15 11.44 0.44 -7.08
CA ILE A 15 10.60 1.63 -7.28
C ILE A 15 9.41 1.59 -6.32
N LYS A 16 9.12 2.72 -5.65
CA LYS A 16 8.04 2.83 -4.68
C LYS A 16 7.35 4.18 -4.76
N THR A 17 6.02 4.16 -4.85
CA THR A 17 5.16 5.33 -4.68
C THR A 17 4.11 5.13 -3.59
N GLY A 18 3.79 3.89 -3.25
CA GLY A 18 2.77 3.53 -2.26
C GLY A 18 2.92 2.11 -1.71
N GLY A 19 1.91 1.68 -0.96
CA GLY A 19 1.93 0.37 -0.28
C GLY A 19 1.91 -0.84 -1.21
N LEU A 20 1.50 -0.67 -2.49
CA LEU A 20 1.58 -1.74 -3.49
C LEU A 20 3.03 -2.22 -3.65
N ALA A 21 3.99 -1.31 -3.68
CA ALA A 21 5.41 -1.66 -3.79
C ALA A 21 5.89 -2.54 -2.63
N ASP A 22 5.44 -2.23 -1.40
CA ASP A 22 5.77 -3.04 -0.21
C ASP A 22 5.21 -4.46 -0.33
N VAL A 23 3.97 -4.61 -0.80
CA VAL A 23 3.33 -5.91 -1.01
C VAL A 23 4.12 -6.75 -2.02
N VAL A 24 4.39 -6.19 -3.20
CA VAL A 24 5.04 -6.90 -4.31
C VAL A 24 6.49 -7.25 -4.02
N GLY A 25 7.19 -6.41 -3.24
CA GLY A 25 8.58 -6.66 -2.86
C GLY A 25 8.75 -7.59 -1.67
N SER A 26 7.74 -7.70 -0.80
CA SER A 26 7.87 -8.49 0.43
C SER A 26 7.10 -9.81 0.38
N LEU A 27 5.83 -9.81 0.02
CA LEU A 27 4.99 -11.03 0.04
C LEU A 27 5.60 -12.24 -0.69
N PRO A 28 6.23 -12.10 -1.89
CA PRO A 28 6.81 -13.25 -2.61
C PRO A 28 7.86 -14.02 -1.83
N LYS A 29 8.55 -13.39 -0.89
CA LYS A 29 9.61 -13.99 -0.07
C LYS A 29 9.07 -14.99 0.96
N TYR A 30 7.79 -14.86 1.34
CA TYR A 30 7.16 -15.61 2.43
C TYR A 30 6.35 -16.81 2.00
N PHE A 31 6.20 -17.07 0.70
CA PHE A 31 5.62 -18.32 0.19
C PHE A 31 6.54 -19.51 0.47
N ASP A 32 5.94 -20.68 0.74
CA ASP A 32 6.70 -21.92 0.90
C ASP A 32 7.44 -22.28 -0.42
N LYS A 33 8.76 -22.09 -0.42
CA LYS A 33 9.63 -22.32 -1.57
C LYS A 33 9.66 -23.78 -2.06
N ASN A 34 9.19 -24.73 -1.24
CA ASN A 34 9.04 -26.14 -1.68
C ASN A 34 7.74 -26.36 -2.47
N LYS A 35 6.75 -25.47 -2.30
CA LYS A 35 5.44 -25.57 -2.95
C LYS A 35 5.28 -24.60 -4.11
N TYR A 36 5.91 -23.41 -4.02
CA TYR A 36 5.69 -22.30 -4.96
C TYR A 36 7.01 -21.80 -5.56
N ASP A 37 7.02 -21.58 -6.89
CA ASP A 37 8.00 -20.77 -7.63
C ASP A 37 7.31 -19.43 -7.93
N VAL A 38 7.59 -18.42 -7.13
CA VAL A 38 7.01 -17.08 -7.29
C VAL A 38 8.02 -16.19 -7.98
N ARG A 39 7.60 -15.58 -9.09
CA ARG A 39 8.40 -14.60 -9.84
C ARG A 39 7.63 -13.29 -9.97
N VAL A 40 8.33 -12.20 -10.20
CA VAL A 40 7.75 -10.87 -10.29
C VAL A 40 8.13 -10.23 -11.63
N MET A 41 7.18 -9.57 -12.28
CA MET A 41 7.37 -8.84 -13.53
C MET A 41 6.98 -7.38 -13.36
N LEU A 42 7.89 -6.49 -13.69
CA LEU A 42 7.82 -5.03 -13.46
C LEU A 42 8.21 -4.27 -14.73
N PRO A 43 7.76 -3.02 -14.91
CA PRO A 43 8.37 -2.11 -15.87
C PRO A 43 9.79 -1.71 -15.43
N LYS A 44 10.71 -1.60 -16.37
CA LYS A 44 12.04 -0.99 -16.14
C LYS A 44 11.93 0.51 -16.31
N TYR A 45 11.60 1.21 -15.24
CA TYR A 45 11.56 2.67 -15.28
C TYR A 45 12.96 3.29 -15.32
N MET A 46 13.13 4.34 -16.11
CA MET A 46 14.39 5.10 -16.14
C MET A 46 14.66 5.84 -14.83
N CYS A 47 13.62 6.18 -14.07
CA CYS A 47 13.72 6.79 -12.74
C CYS A 47 14.10 5.82 -11.61
N MET A 48 14.27 4.52 -11.89
CA MET A 48 14.90 3.60 -10.94
C MET A 48 16.32 4.06 -10.63
N LYS A 49 16.78 3.84 -9.40
CA LYS A 49 18.16 4.15 -9.00
C LYS A 49 19.16 3.35 -9.84
N ASP A 50 20.29 3.99 -10.19
CA ASP A 50 21.34 3.36 -11.01
C ASP A 50 21.90 2.09 -10.36
N GLU A 51 22.03 2.07 -9.04
CA GLU A 51 22.47 0.89 -8.29
C GLU A 51 21.68 -0.39 -8.58
N TRP A 52 20.41 -0.26 -8.98
CA TRP A 52 19.55 -1.37 -9.36
C TRP A 52 19.61 -1.62 -10.87
N LYS A 53 19.61 -0.56 -11.69
CA LYS A 53 19.71 -0.69 -13.16
C LYS A 53 20.99 -1.41 -13.58
N ASP A 54 22.11 -1.12 -12.90
CA ASP A 54 23.42 -1.70 -13.18
C ASP A 54 23.51 -3.21 -12.85
N LYS A 55 22.59 -3.72 -12.02
CA LYS A 55 22.52 -5.15 -11.66
C LYS A 55 21.64 -5.96 -12.61
N LEU A 56 20.90 -5.30 -13.52
CA LEU A 56 19.99 -5.99 -14.43
C LEU A 56 20.77 -6.73 -15.52
N SER A 57 20.46 -8.00 -15.70
CA SER A 57 21.04 -8.84 -16.76
C SER A 57 20.07 -8.93 -17.95
N TYR A 58 20.54 -8.63 -19.14
CA TYR A 58 19.77 -8.79 -20.35
C TYR A 58 19.46 -10.27 -20.61
N ARG A 59 18.18 -10.60 -20.93
CA ARG A 59 17.73 -11.95 -21.27
C ARG A 59 17.43 -12.11 -22.75
N LEU A 60 16.52 -11.30 -23.27
CA LEU A 60 16.07 -11.36 -24.66
C LEU A 60 15.31 -10.08 -25.03
N HIS A 61 15.02 -9.95 -26.31
CA HIS A 61 14.05 -8.96 -26.78
C HIS A 61 13.21 -9.55 -27.92
N PHE A 62 12.07 -8.94 -28.16
CA PHE A 62 11.19 -9.21 -29.29
C PHE A 62 10.40 -7.95 -29.66
N TYR A 63 9.69 -8.02 -30.78
CA TYR A 63 8.75 -6.99 -31.18
C TYR A 63 7.33 -7.49 -31.02
N MET A 64 6.46 -6.65 -30.52
CA MET A 64 5.06 -6.96 -30.22
C MET A 64 4.17 -5.91 -30.86
N ASP A 65 3.09 -6.36 -31.51
CA ASP A 65 2.07 -5.46 -32.00
C ASP A 65 1.17 -5.00 -30.84
N LEU A 66 1.07 -3.71 -30.64
CA LEU A 66 0.04 -3.08 -29.83
C LEU A 66 -0.95 -2.43 -30.77
N ASN A 67 -1.96 -3.18 -31.22
CA ASN A 67 -2.79 -2.88 -32.38
C ASN A 67 -1.90 -2.68 -33.63
N TRP A 68 -1.96 -1.52 -34.28
CA TRP A 68 -1.14 -1.18 -35.44
C TRP A 68 0.29 -0.72 -35.10
N ARG A 69 0.58 -0.49 -33.81
CA ARG A 69 1.90 -0.06 -33.32
C ARG A 69 2.78 -1.29 -33.13
N GLN A 70 3.93 -1.33 -33.78
CA GLN A 70 4.95 -2.35 -33.49
C GLN A 70 5.93 -1.81 -32.43
N GLN A 71 5.97 -2.45 -31.28
CA GLN A 71 6.74 -1.98 -30.13
C GLN A 71 7.85 -2.96 -29.76
N TYR A 72 9.03 -2.42 -29.45
CA TYR A 72 10.13 -3.15 -28.84
C TYR A 72 9.77 -3.58 -27.41
N VAL A 73 10.10 -4.82 -27.07
CA VAL A 73 9.98 -5.39 -25.72
C VAL A 73 11.33 -6.01 -25.35
N GLY A 74 12.09 -5.36 -24.48
CA GLY A 74 13.26 -5.95 -23.87
C GLY A 74 12.92 -6.61 -22.55
N ILE A 75 13.59 -7.72 -22.24
CA ILE A 75 13.47 -8.41 -20.95
C ILE A 75 14.81 -8.44 -20.26
N LEU A 76 14.86 -7.84 -19.08
CA LEU A 76 16.01 -7.96 -18.18
C LEU A 76 15.59 -8.76 -16.94
N GLU A 77 16.58 -9.31 -16.26
CA GLU A 77 16.36 -10.19 -15.08
C GLU A 77 17.29 -9.79 -13.94
N LEU A 78 16.79 -9.92 -12.74
CA LEU A 78 17.56 -9.81 -11.51
C LEU A 78 17.09 -10.86 -10.49
N GLN A 79 18.04 -11.53 -9.86
CA GLN A 79 17.79 -12.33 -8.66
C GLN A 79 17.98 -11.44 -7.42
N HIS A 80 16.93 -11.31 -6.62
CA HIS A 80 16.99 -10.53 -5.39
C HIS A 80 16.25 -11.26 -4.28
N GLU A 81 16.91 -11.45 -3.14
CA GLU A 81 16.37 -12.15 -1.96
C GLU A 81 15.71 -13.51 -2.25
N GLY A 82 16.25 -14.21 -3.26
CA GLY A 82 15.76 -15.52 -3.67
C GLY A 82 14.51 -15.51 -4.54
N ILE A 83 14.12 -14.33 -5.05
CA ILE A 83 13.03 -14.13 -6.01
C ILE A 83 13.60 -13.69 -7.35
N THR A 84 13.04 -14.25 -8.43
CA THR A 84 13.36 -13.83 -9.80
C THR A 84 12.47 -12.65 -10.19
N PHE A 85 13.10 -11.52 -10.51
CA PHE A 85 12.44 -10.34 -11.06
C PHE A 85 12.74 -10.21 -12.55
N TYR A 86 11.70 -10.04 -13.35
CA TYR A 86 11.77 -9.66 -14.76
C TYR A 86 11.39 -8.21 -14.92
N PHE A 87 12.12 -7.50 -15.76
CA PHE A 87 11.88 -6.09 -16.06
C PHE A 87 11.58 -5.93 -17.54
N ILE A 88 10.41 -5.39 -17.87
CA ILE A 88 10.03 -5.03 -19.23
C ILE A 88 10.68 -3.70 -19.59
N ASP A 89 11.57 -3.72 -20.58
CA ASP A 89 12.28 -2.55 -21.07
C ASP A 89 11.64 -1.99 -22.33
N ASN A 90 11.27 -0.72 -22.27
CA ASN A 90 10.91 0.11 -23.42
C ASN A 90 11.08 1.57 -23.02
N GLU A 91 12.11 2.24 -23.53
CA GLU A 91 12.41 3.62 -23.17
C GLU A 91 11.33 4.60 -23.58
N TYR A 92 10.58 4.33 -24.65
CA TYR A 92 9.48 5.20 -25.05
C TYR A 92 8.39 5.28 -23.97
N TYR A 93 8.01 4.15 -23.35
CA TYR A 93 6.97 4.12 -22.33
C TYR A 93 7.46 4.42 -20.91
N PHE A 94 8.72 4.08 -20.57
CA PHE A 94 9.20 4.09 -19.18
C PHE A 94 10.27 5.12 -18.87
N ASN A 95 10.45 6.13 -19.73
CA ASN A 95 11.46 7.17 -19.56
C ASN A 95 11.05 8.35 -18.66
N GLY A 96 9.83 8.36 -18.15
CA GLY A 96 9.34 9.44 -17.29
C GLY A 96 10.13 9.59 -15.98
N PRO A 97 10.10 10.79 -15.37
CA PRO A 97 10.77 11.07 -14.10
C PRO A 97 10.08 10.39 -12.90
N LYS A 98 8.90 9.84 -13.11
CA LYS A 98 8.07 9.11 -12.12
C LYS A 98 7.39 7.93 -12.80
N PRO A 99 7.02 6.88 -12.03
CA PRO A 99 6.28 5.73 -12.58
C PRO A 99 4.93 6.11 -13.18
N TYR A 100 4.25 7.07 -12.58
CA TYR A 100 2.94 7.56 -12.99
C TYR A 100 3.02 9.03 -13.40
N GLY A 101 2.30 9.37 -14.47
CA GLY A 101 2.26 10.71 -15.04
C GLY A 101 0.87 11.14 -15.43
N ASP A 102 0.73 11.71 -16.63
CA ASP A 102 -0.57 12.02 -17.21
C ASP A 102 -1.32 10.73 -17.54
N ILE A 103 -2.58 10.65 -17.16
CA ILE A 103 -3.42 9.46 -17.34
C ILE A 103 -3.55 9.06 -18.82
N ALA A 104 -3.61 10.02 -19.73
CA ALA A 104 -3.70 9.75 -21.17
C ALA A 104 -2.48 8.95 -21.68
N TYR A 105 -1.29 9.28 -21.17
CA TYR A 105 -0.06 8.56 -21.49
C TYR A 105 0.03 7.22 -20.74
N ASP A 106 -0.35 7.21 -19.47
CA ASP A 106 -0.32 6.02 -18.63
C ASP A 106 -1.26 4.92 -19.13
N ILE A 107 -2.39 5.26 -19.75
CA ILE A 107 -3.31 4.32 -20.37
C ILE A 107 -2.61 3.49 -21.46
N GLU A 108 -1.89 4.10 -22.40
CA GLU A 108 -1.15 3.37 -23.42
C GLU A 108 0.05 2.61 -22.81
N LYS A 109 0.79 3.23 -21.91
CA LYS A 109 1.93 2.64 -21.21
C LYS A 109 1.56 1.32 -20.52
N PHE A 110 0.46 1.30 -19.76
CA PHE A 110 0.05 0.11 -19.03
C PHE A 110 -0.74 -0.90 -19.88
N ALA A 111 -1.33 -0.48 -21.01
CA ALA A 111 -1.79 -1.42 -22.04
C ALA A 111 -0.60 -2.17 -22.66
N PHE A 112 0.45 -1.44 -23.03
CA PHE A 112 1.72 -2.02 -23.49
C PHE A 112 2.29 -3.00 -22.46
N PHE A 113 2.46 -2.55 -21.21
CA PHE A 113 3.01 -3.39 -20.13
C PHE A 113 2.21 -4.68 -19.94
N SER A 114 0.90 -4.59 -19.84
CA SER A 114 0.01 -5.74 -19.64
C SER A 114 0.12 -6.79 -20.77
N LYS A 115 0.18 -6.34 -22.01
CA LYS A 115 0.33 -7.24 -23.17
C LYS A 115 1.74 -7.81 -23.25
N ALA A 116 2.76 -6.99 -23.02
CA ALA A 116 4.16 -7.42 -23.05
C ALA A 116 4.46 -8.46 -21.97
N ALA A 117 3.89 -8.31 -20.77
CA ALA A 117 4.04 -9.29 -19.69
C ALA A 117 3.59 -10.69 -20.09
N LEU A 118 2.46 -10.81 -20.77
CA LEU A 118 1.99 -12.11 -21.27
C LEU A 118 2.82 -12.61 -22.47
N SER A 119 3.12 -11.72 -23.42
CA SER A 119 3.85 -12.08 -24.65
C SER A 119 5.26 -12.60 -24.38
N ALA A 120 5.88 -12.17 -23.28
CA ALA A 120 7.21 -12.62 -22.86
C ALA A 120 7.23 -14.07 -22.33
N LEU A 121 6.14 -14.57 -21.75
CA LEU A 121 6.12 -15.85 -21.02
C LEU A 121 6.55 -17.05 -21.83
N PRO A 122 6.07 -17.26 -23.07
CA PRO A 122 6.54 -18.36 -23.91
C PRO A 122 8.03 -18.29 -24.24
N LEU A 123 8.59 -17.08 -24.32
CA LEU A 123 10.00 -16.85 -24.67
C LEU A 123 10.92 -17.00 -23.44
N LEU A 124 10.37 -16.84 -22.23
CA LEU A 124 11.10 -17.02 -20.96
C LEU A 124 11.11 -18.46 -20.47
N ASP A 125 10.48 -19.39 -21.20
CA ASP A 125 10.26 -20.79 -20.77
C ASP A 125 9.67 -20.86 -19.35
N PHE A 126 8.82 -19.89 -19.03
CA PHE A 126 8.11 -19.83 -17.76
C PHE A 126 6.60 -19.77 -18.00
N ARG A 127 5.94 -20.90 -17.80
CA ARG A 127 4.49 -21.01 -17.85
C ARG A 127 3.93 -21.00 -16.43
N PRO A 128 3.36 -19.86 -15.95
CA PRO A 128 2.74 -19.81 -14.65
C PRO A 128 1.44 -20.63 -14.60
N ASP A 129 1.12 -21.18 -13.43
CA ASP A 129 -0.20 -21.72 -13.12
C ASP A 129 -1.16 -20.59 -12.77
N ILE A 130 -0.64 -19.53 -12.10
CA ILE A 130 -1.40 -18.36 -11.66
C ILE A 130 -0.65 -17.08 -12.03
N ILE A 131 -1.37 -16.11 -12.58
CA ILE A 131 -0.91 -14.73 -12.74
C ILE A 131 -1.63 -13.86 -11.73
N HIS A 132 -0.88 -13.23 -10.84
CA HIS A 132 -1.39 -12.33 -9.80
C HIS A 132 -1.14 -10.87 -10.19
N CYS A 133 -2.20 -10.17 -10.55
CA CYS A 133 -2.23 -8.80 -11.02
C CYS A 133 -2.48 -7.83 -9.86
N HIS A 134 -1.94 -6.60 -9.95
CA HIS A 134 -2.05 -5.60 -8.91
C HIS A 134 -2.55 -4.27 -9.47
N ASP A 135 -3.73 -3.83 -9.03
CA ASP A 135 -4.40 -2.58 -9.41
C ASP A 135 -4.67 -2.41 -10.92
N TRP A 136 -5.12 -1.24 -11.31
CA TRP A 136 -5.55 -0.92 -12.68
C TRP A 136 -4.42 -1.01 -13.71
N GLN A 137 -3.18 -0.77 -13.31
CA GLN A 137 -2.01 -0.82 -14.19
C GLN A 137 -1.81 -2.21 -14.82
N THR A 138 -2.33 -3.24 -14.18
CA THR A 138 -2.30 -4.61 -14.67
C THR A 138 -3.70 -5.17 -14.96
N GLY A 139 -4.71 -4.31 -14.92
CA GLY A 139 -6.10 -4.70 -15.14
C GLY A 139 -6.40 -5.29 -16.52
N LEU A 140 -5.58 -4.97 -17.53
CA LEU A 140 -5.72 -5.57 -18.86
C LEU A 140 -5.09 -6.96 -18.98
N VAL A 141 -4.27 -7.42 -18.03
CA VAL A 141 -3.65 -8.76 -18.10
C VAL A 141 -4.69 -9.88 -18.16
N PRO A 142 -5.72 -9.93 -17.29
CA PRO A 142 -6.76 -10.96 -17.39
C PRO A 142 -7.53 -10.92 -18.73
N ILE A 143 -7.73 -9.72 -19.28
CA ILE A 143 -8.45 -9.55 -20.57
C ILE A 143 -7.60 -10.03 -21.74
N TYR A 144 -6.33 -9.64 -21.81
CA TYR A 144 -5.42 -10.15 -22.83
C TYR A 144 -5.20 -11.66 -22.72
N LEU A 145 -5.14 -12.18 -21.48
CA LEU A 145 -5.04 -13.63 -21.27
C LEU A 145 -6.27 -14.36 -21.80
N ASP A 146 -7.47 -13.84 -21.58
CA ASP A 146 -8.70 -14.39 -22.15
C ASP A 146 -8.63 -14.39 -23.70
N ASN A 147 -8.22 -13.29 -24.29
CA ASN A 147 -8.04 -13.18 -25.75
C ASN A 147 -6.97 -14.16 -26.29
N PHE A 148 -5.84 -14.29 -25.61
CA PHE A 148 -4.73 -15.17 -26.04
C PHE A 148 -5.07 -16.66 -25.99
N ARG A 149 -5.92 -17.07 -25.02
CA ARG A 149 -6.35 -18.47 -24.87
C ARG A 149 -7.02 -19.05 -26.12
N TYR A 150 -7.67 -18.20 -26.93
CA TYR A 150 -8.34 -18.66 -28.15
C TYR A 150 -7.36 -19.17 -29.21
N ASN A 151 -6.18 -18.58 -29.31
CA ASN A 151 -5.24 -18.82 -30.42
C ASN A 151 -3.92 -19.44 -29.96
N ASN A 152 -3.67 -19.59 -28.69
CA ASN A 152 -2.40 -20.10 -28.17
C ASN A 152 -2.61 -21.03 -26.98
N GLU A 153 -2.24 -22.29 -27.17
CA GLU A 153 -2.40 -23.34 -26.17
C GLU A 153 -1.56 -23.12 -24.91
N PHE A 154 -0.44 -22.40 -25.01
CA PHE A 154 0.40 -22.05 -23.88
C PHE A 154 -0.39 -21.37 -22.75
N PHE A 155 -1.39 -20.55 -23.08
CA PHE A 155 -2.15 -19.75 -22.10
C PHE A 155 -3.40 -20.46 -21.55
N ARG A 156 -3.75 -21.64 -22.08
CA ARG A 156 -4.94 -22.37 -21.60
C ARG A 156 -4.74 -22.87 -20.19
N GLY A 157 -5.75 -22.68 -19.34
CA GLY A 157 -5.74 -23.15 -17.95
C GLY A 157 -4.96 -22.30 -16.95
N ILE A 158 -4.25 -21.24 -17.41
CA ILE A 158 -3.62 -20.29 -16.50
C ILE A 158 -4.73 -19.52 -15.75
N LYS A 159 -4.66 -19.46 -14.42
CA LYS A 159 -5.60 -18.75 -13.56
C LYS A 159 -5.13 -17.33 -13.27
N THR A 160 -6.07 -16.46 -12.90
CA THR A 160 -5.75 -15.08 -12.58
C THR A 160 -6.31 -14.65 -11.24
N VAL A 161 -5.51 -13.88 -10.50
CA VAL A 161 -5.93 -13.12 -9.31
C VAL A 161 -5.69 -11.64 -9.60
N ILE A 162 -6.59 -10.77 -9.20
CA ILE A 162 -6.35 -9.34 -9.17
C ILE A 162 -6.52 -8.80 -7.76
N THR A 163 -5.50 -8.13 -7.24
CA THR A 163 -5.56 -7.42 -5.95
C THR A 163 -5.86 -5.95 -6.16
N ILE A 164 -6.90 -5.48 -5.50
CA ILE A 164 -7.28 -4.08 -5.42
C ILE A 164 -6.63 -3.47 -4.19
N HIS A 165 -5.59 -2.64 -4.39
CA HIS A 165 -4.96 -1.89 -3.30
C HIS A 165 -5.70 -0.61 -2.97
N ASN A 166 -6.27 0.05 -4.00
CA ASN A 166 -7.11 1.22 -3.81
C ASN A 166 -8.09 1.38 -4.98
N LEU A 167 -9.36 1.13 -4.73
CA LEU A 167 -10.43 1.16 -5.74
C LEU A 167 -10.67 2.56 -6.37
N LYS A 168 -10.19 3.63 -5.72
CA LYS A 168 -10.27 5.00 -6.25
C LYS A 168 -9.54 5.16 -7.58
N PHE A 169 -8.47 4.41 -7.81
CA PHE A 169 -7.65 4.48 -9.02
C PHE A 169 -8.02 3.34 -9.96
N GLN A 170 -8.62 3.67 -11.11
CA GLN A 170 -9.26 2.66 -11.97
C GLN A 170 -8.71 2.59 -13.39
N GLY A 171 -7.92 3.56 -13.84
CA GLY A 171 -7.43 3.60 -15.22
C GLY A 171 -8.58 3.79 -16.22
N ILE A 172 -9.24 4.94 -16.13
CA ILE A 172 -10.41 5.29 -16.96
C ILE A 172 -9.98 6.22 -18.07
N TRP A 173 -10.37 5.90 -19.31
CA TRP A 173 -10.12 6.75 -20.47
C TRP A 173 -11.15 6.53 -21.57
N ASP A 174 -11.15 7.43 -22.58
CA ASP A 174 -12.05 7.34 -23.73
C ASP A 174 -12.02 5.96 -24.39
N LYS A 175 -13.19 5.37 -24.55
CA LYS A 175 -13.37 4.01 -25.07
C LYS A 175 -12.77 3.80 -26.46
N LYS A 176 -12.97 4.77 -27.39
CA LYS A 176 -12.46 4.65 -28.77
C LYS A 176 -10.94 4.68 -28.81
N THR A 177 -10.35 5.57 -28.00
CA THR A 177 -8.90 5.66 -27.85
C THR A 177 -8.32 4.36 -27.29
N VAL A 178 -8.94 3.79 -26.26
CA VAL A 178 -8.50 2.52 -25.67
C VAL A 178 -8.66 1.35 -26.66
N MET A 179 -9.72 1.33 -27.47
CA MET A 179 -9.86 0.35 -28.55
C MET A 179 -8.72 0.45 -29.57
N ASP A 180 -8.36 1.68 -29.98
CA ASP A 180 -7.24 1.91 -30.91
C ASP A 180 -5.87 1.53 -30.27
N ILE A 181 -5.67 1.80 -28.99
CA ILE A 181 -4.45 1.44 -28.28
C ILE A 181 -4.31 -0.07 -28.17
N THR A 182 -5.34 -0.74 -27.65
CA THR A 182 -5.24 -2.15 -27.23
C THR A 182 -5.33 -3.15 -28.35
N GLY A 183 -6.06 -2.80 -29.44
CA GLY A 183 -6.41 -3.72 -30.52
C GLY A 183 -7.32 -4.85 -30.07
N LEU A 184 -7.93 -4.75 -28.89
CA LEU A 184 -8.91 -5.73 -28.43
C LEU A 184 -10.20 -5.62 -29.24
N PRO A 185 -10.84 -6.76 -29.59
CA PRO A 185 -12.15 -6.77 -30.26
C PRO A 185 -13.20 -5.94 -29.49
N ALA A 186 -14.13 -5.33 -30.25
CA ALA A 186 -15.25 -4.54 -29.69
C ALA A 186 -16.07 -5.30 -28.64
N TYR A 187 -16.07 -6.61 -28.70
CA TYR A 187 -16.71 -7.51 -27.76
C TYR A 187 -16.28 -7.26 -26.30
N TYR A 188 -15.01 -6.85 -26.06
CA TYR A 188 -14.52 -6.57 -24.72
C TYR A 188 -14.99 -5.22 -24.17
N PHE A 189 -15.57 -4.35 -24.98
CA PHE A 189 -15.97 -2.99 -24.62
C PHE A 189 -17.48 -2.83 -24.39
N SER A 190 -18.18 -3.89 -23.96
CA SER A 190 -19.56 -3.83 -23.52
C SER A 190 -19.69 -3.43 -22.03
N PRO A 191 -20.88 -2.96 -21.59
CA PRO A 191 -21.12 -2.49 -20.21
C PRO A 191 -20.91 -3.57 -19.13
N ASP A 192 -21.03 -4.84 -19.48
CA ASP A 192 -20.76 -5.99 -18.60
C ASP A 192 -19.29 -6.36 -18.52
N LYS A 193 -18.39 -5.65 -19.24
CA LYS A 193 -16.94 -5.94 -19.31
C LYS A 193 -16.09 -4.70 -19.03
N LEU A 194 -15.35 -4.21 -20.02
CA LEU A 194 -14.37 -3.13 -19.88
C LEU A 194 -15.02 -1.74 -19.86
N GLU A 195 -16.19 -1.58 -20.49
CA GLU A 195 -16.87 -0.28 -20.55
C GLU A 195 -17.48 0.10 -19.19
N ALA A 196 -17.35 1.36 -18.81
CA ALA A 196 -18.03 1.98 -17.67
C ALA A 196 -18.34 3.45 -17.98
N TYR A 197 -19.64 3.81 -17.99
CA TYR A 197 -20.08 5.18 -18.20
C TYR A 197 -19.52 5.82 -19.49
N ASP A 198 -19.62 5.08 -20.59
CA ASP A 198 -19.12 5.41 -21.94
C ASP A 198 -17.59 5.49 -22.07
N ASN A 199 -16.85 5.15 -21.03
CA ASN A 199 -15.40 5.05 -21.04
C ASN A 199 -14.94 3.59 -20.93
N ALA A 200 -13.66 3.33 -21.20
CA ALA A 200 -13.01 2.09 -20.83
C ALA A 200 -12.40 2.23 -19.41
N ASN A 201 -12.53 1.18 -18.60
CA ASN A 201 -12.05 1.13 -17.24
C ASN A 201 -11.21 -0.14 -17.04
N TYR A 202 -9.89 0.01 -16.88
CA TYR A 202 -8.95 -1.11 -16.83
C TYR A 202 -9.16 -1.98 -15.59
N LEU A 203 -9.36 -1.36 -14.43
CA LEU A 203 -9.59 -2.11 -13.20
C LEU A 203 -10.89 -2.89 -13.26
N LYS A 204 -11.97 -2.27 -13.76
CA LYS A 204 -13.25 -2.97 -13.98
C LYS A 204 -13.06 -4.20 -14.85
N GLY A 205 -12.39 -4.06 -15.98
CA GLY A 205 -12.13 -5.18 -16.88
C GLY A 205 -11.31 -6.28 -16.19
N GLY A 206 -10.29 -5.92 -15.45
CA GLY A 206 -9.49 -6.85 -14.65
C GLY A 206 -10.33 -7.62 -13.63
N ILE A 207 -11.21 -6.92 -12.90
CA ILE A 207 -12.13 -7.54 -11.93
C ILE A 207 -13.12 -8.49 -12.60
N VAL A 208 -13.65 -8.12 -13.76
CA VAL A 208 -14.61 -8.96 -14.51
C VAL A 208 -13.96 -10.26 -14.97
N TYR A 209 -12.73 -10.21 -15.49
CA TYR A 209 -12.06 -11.35 -16.11
C TYR A 209 -11.18 -12.18 -15.17
N ALA A 210 -10.84 -11.69 -13.99
CA ALA A 210 -10.05 -12.46 -13.03
C ALA A 210 -10.85 -13.63 -12.43
N ASP A 211 -10.18 -14.77 -12.20
CA ASP A 211 -10.78 -15.92 -11.51
C ASP A 211 -11.05 -15.60 -10.02
N ARG A 212 -10.19 -14.83 -9.38
CA ARG A 212 -10.34 -14.35 -7.99
C ARG A 212 -10.01 -12.85 -7.90
N VAL A 213 -10.69 -12.18 -7.02
CA VAL A 213 -10.46 -10.78 -6.68
C VAL A 213 -10.08 -10.71 -5.21
N THR A 214 -8.99 -10.03 -4.90
CA THR A 214 -8.63 -9.77 -3.52
C THR A 214 -8.53 -8.26 -3.25
N THR A 215 -8.68 -7.89 -2.01
CA THR A 215 -8.32 -6.56 -1.53
C THR A 215 -7.59 -6.68 -0.19
N VAL A 216 -7.13 -5.58 0.33
CA VAL A 216 -6.08 -5.56 1.35
C VAL A 216 -6.59 -5.46 2.79
N SER A 217 -7.88 -5.71 3.01
CA SER A 217 -8.46 -5.95 4.34
C SER A 217 -9.88 -6.51 4.23
N SER A 218 -10.35 -7.20 5.26
CA SER A 218 -11.70 -7.77 5.30
C SER A 218 -12.76 -6.68 5.37
N SER A 219 -12.55 -5.66 6.19
CA SER A 219 -13.48 -4.53 6.28
C SER A 219 -13.55 -3.75 4.97
N TYR A 220 -12.43 -3.53 4.29
CA TYR A 220 -12.45 -2.86 3.00
C TYR A 220 -13.16 -3.69 1.92
N ALA A 221 -13.04 -5.02 1.94
CA ALA A 221 -13.80 -5.90 1.04
C ALA A 221 -15.33 -5.74 1.21
N GLU A 222 -15.80 -5.43 2.41
CA GLU A 222 -17.21 -5.12 2.66
C GLU A 222 -17.56 -3.67 2.28
N GLU A 223 -16.70 -2.71 2.63
CA GLU A 223 -16.90 -1.29 2.34
C GLU A 223 -17.04 -1.01 0.84
N ILE A 224 -16.19 -1.59 -0.01
CA ILE A 224 -16.23 -1.35 -1.48
C ILE A 224 -17.48 -1.91 -2.18
N LYS A 225 -18.29 -2.71 -1.49
CA LYS A 225 -19.61 -3.14 -1.96
C LYS A 225 -20.72 -2.11 -1.69
N THR A 226 -20.39 -1.00 -1.03
CA THR A 226 -21.33 0.07 -0.69
C THR A 226 -21.15 1.30 -1.57
N PRO A 227 -22.18 2.12 -1.83
CA PRO A 227 -22.07 3.30 -2.69
C PRO A 227 -21.01 4.31 -2.25
N PHE A 228 -20.79 4.46 -0.93
CA PHE A 228 -19.84 5.45 -0.42
C PHE A 228 -18.38 5.09 -0.73
N TYR A 229 -18.01 3.81 -0.66
CA TYR A 229 -16.64 3.35 -0.86
C TYR A 229 -16.42 2.65 -2.21
N GLY A 230 -17.50 2.35 -2.95
CA GLY A 230 -17.46 1.54 -4.17
C GLY A 230 -16.97 2.28 -5.41
N GLU A 231 -16.75 3.60 -5.34
CA GLU A 231 -16.21 4.43 -6.46
C GLU A 231 -16.92 4.15 -7.80
N LYS A 232 -18.24 4.00 -7.76
CA LYS A 232 -19.12 3.63 -8.87
C LYS A 232 -18.96 2.19 -9.40
N LEU A 233 -18.24 1.33 -8.67
CA LEU A 233 -18.11 -0.09 -8.97
C LEU A 233 -18.77 -0.99 -7.91
N GLU A 234 -19.52 -0.43 -6.96
CA GLU A 234 -20.18 -1.19 -5.88
C GLU A 234 -21.07 -2.33 -6.39
N GLY A 235 -21.81 -2.10 -7.49
CA GLY A 235 -22.61 -3.14 -8.12
C GLY A 235 -21.77 -4.29 -8.68
N LEU A 236 -20.61 -3.99 -9.26
CA LEU A 236 -19.65 -5.00 -9.69
C LEU A 236 -19.07 -5.77 -8.50
N MET A 237 -18.70 -5.07 -7.43
CA MET A 237 -18.17 -5.70 -6.21
C MET A 237 -19.20 -6.64 -5.56
N GLN A 238 -20.48 -6.24 -5.54
CA GLN A 238 -21.58 -7.10 -5.10
C GLN A 238 -21.74 -8.34 -6.00
N ALA A 239 -21.72 -8.15 -7.33
CA ALA A 239 -21.83 -9.23 -8.31
C ALA A 239 -20.64 -10.21 -8.21
N ARG A 240 -19.46 -9.75 -7.82
CA ARG A 240 -18.24 -10.55 -7.65
C ARG A 240 -17.99 -10.98 -6.20
N ALA A 241 -18.95 -10.79 -5.29
CA ALA A 241 -18.76 -11.07 -3.85
C ALA A 241 -18.27 -12.51 -3.56
N ASN A 242 -18.71 -13.50 -4.35
CA ASN A 242 -18.29 -14.89 -4.19
C ASN A 242 -16.82 -15.15 -4.56
N CYS A 243 -16.19 -14.22 -5.29
CA CYS A 243 -14.79 -14.30 -5.72
C CYS A 243 -13.91 -13.27 -5.01
N LEU A 244 -14.50 -12.38 -4.20
CA LEU A 244 -13.83 -11.31 -3.49
C LEU A 244 -13.41 -11.76 -2.10
N SER A 245 -12.14 -11.56 -1.76
CA SER A 245 -11.58 -11.84 -0.43
C SER A 245 -10.76 -10.67 0.08
N GLY A 246 -10.86 -10.33 1.34
CA GLY A 246 -10.00 -9.35 2.01
C GLY A 246 -8.84 -10.07 2.72
N ILE A 247 -7.61 -9.72 2.37
CA ILE A 247 -6.39 -10.26 2.99
C ILE A 247 -5.54 -9.08 3.47
N VAL A 248 -5.40 -8.94 4.79
CA VAL A 248 -4.60 -7.85 5.39
C VAL A 248 -3.14 -7.99 5.00
N ASN A 249 -2.51 -6.88 4.60
CA ASN A 249 -1.09 -6.83 4.32
C ASN A 249 -0.25 -7.05 5.59
N GLY A 250 0.94 -7.60 5.42
CA GLY A 250 1.96 -7.61 6.45
C GLY A 250 2.92 -6.44 6.35
N ILE A 251 3.90 -6.41 7.24
CA ILE A 251 5.09 -5.58 7.14
C ILE A 251 6.35 -6.46 7.19
N ASP A 252 7.43 -5.96 6.61
CA ASP A 252 8.73 -6.66 6.66
C ASP A 252 9.38 -6.44 8.02
N TYR A 253 9.59 -7.53 8.77
CA TYR A 253 10.20 -7.49 10.10
C TYR A 253 11.73 -7.43 10.07
N ASP A 254 12.36 -7.55 8.90
CA ASP A 254 13.78 -7.27 8.74
C ASP A 254 14.03 -5.76 8.65
N ASP A 255 13.13 -5.04 7.96
CA ASP A 255 13.18 -3.58 7.83
C ASP A 255 12.57 -2.86 9.06
N PHE A 256 11.41 -3.34 9.55
CA PHE A 256 10.67 -2.73 10.67
C PHE A 256 10.82 -3.54 11.95
N ASN A 257 11.98 -3.43 12.59
CA ASN A 257 12.27 -4.11 13.86
C ASN A 257 13.03 -3.19 14.83
N PRO A 258 12.38 -2.68 15.89
CA PRO A 258 13.03 -1.77 16.82
C PRO A 258 14.26 -2.37 17.55
N ALA A 259 14.41 -3.72 17.54
CA ALA A 259 15.55 -4.37 18.16
C ALA A 259 16.84 -4.31 17.31
N THR A 260 16.70 -4.11 16.00
CA THR A 260 17.82 -4.13 15.03
C THR A 260 17.91 -2.89 14.15
N ASP A 261 16.95 -1.98 14.25
CA ASP A 261 16.86 -0.80 13.42
C ASP A 261 18.01 0.17 13.66
N THR A 262 18.77 0.43 12.61
CA THR A 262 19.94 1.34 12.63
C THR A 262 19.57 2.81 12.46
N ASN A 263 18.32 3.13 12.09
CA ASN A 263 17.84 4.50 11.88
C ASN A 263 17.45 5.19 13.20
N ILE A 264 17.27 4.44 14.29
CA ILE A 264 16.78 4.96 15.56
C ILE A 264 17.93 5.21 16.56
N ALA A 265 17.73 6.13 17.49
CA ALA A 265 18.77 6.52 18.43
C ALA A 265 19.12 5.40 19.43
N ARG A 266 18.14 4.59 19.82
CA ARG A 266 18.29 3.44 20.72
C ARG A 266 17.41 2.28 20.26
N THR A 267 17.99 1.14 20.06
CA THR A 267 17.27 -0.11 19.79
C THR A 267 16.58 -0.61 21.07
N TYR A 268 15.45 -1.30 20.89
CA TYR A 268 14.66 -1.84 22.01
C TYR A 268 13.75 -2.99 21.57
N SER A 269 13.26 -3.70 22.58
CA SER A 269 12.27 -4.76 22.42
C SER A 269 11.10 -4.54 23.40
N VAL A 270 10.16 -5.48 23.44
CA VAL A 270 9.03 -5.44 24.38
C VAL A 270 9.47 -5.45 25.86
N GLU A 271 10.63 -6.00 26.16
CA GLU A 271 11.12 -6.09 27.53
C GLU A 271 11.64 -4.74 28.07
N ASN A 272 12.18 -3.87 27.20
CA ASN A 272 12.85 -2.64 27.63
C ASN A 272 12.34 -1.34 27.01
N PHE A 273 11.26 -1.39 26.21
CA PHE A 273 10.70 -0.22 25.51
C PHE A 273 10.40 0.97 26.44
N ARG A 274 9.94 0.71 27.65
CA ARG A 274 9.57 1.75 28.64
C ARG A 274 10.70 2.73 28.90
N LYS A 275 11.95 2.26 28.87
CA LYS A 275 13.13 3.07 29.07
C LYS A 275 13.71 3.61 27.78
N GLU A 276 13.77 2.76 26.75
CA GLU A 276 14.50 3.11 25.53
C GLU A 276 13.69 4.01 24.58
N LYS A 277 12.33 3.87 24.53
CA LYS A 277 11.48 4.80 23.76
C LYS A 277 11.59 6.24 24.27
N VAL A 278 11.73 6.45 25.58
CA VAL A 278 11.93 7.80 26.15
C VAL A 278 13.21 8.43 25.62
N LYS A 279 14.29 7.65 25.46
CA LYS A 279 15.55 8.17 24.89
C LYS A 279 15.42 8.50 23.41
N ASN A 280 14.69 7.68 22.65
CA ASN A 280 14.36 7.98 21.26
C ASN A 280 13.53 9.26 21.15
N LYS A 281 12.50 9.43 22.00
CA LYS A 281 11.69 10.66 22.06
C LYS A 281 12.55 11.90 22.31
N MET A 282 13.41 11.85 23.32
CA MET A 282 14.26 13.00 23.66
C MET A 282 15.25 13.33 22.52
N ALA A 283 15.78 12.34 21.83
CA ALA A 283 16.64 12.54 20.67
C ALA A 283 15.88 13.19 19.51
N LEU A 284 14.65 12.75 19.25
CA LEU A 284 13.81 13.34 18.20
C LEU A 284 13.37 14.77 18.55
N GLN A 285 13.00 15.04 19.80
CA GLN A 285 12.67 16.39 20.24
C GLN A 285 13.85 17.36 20.00
N GLU A 286 15.05 16.94 20.33
CA GLU A 286 16.28 17.73 20.11
C GLU A 286 16.55 17.93 18.60
N GLU A 287 16.45 16.87 17.79
CA GLU A 287 16.68 16.93 16.34
C GLU A 287 15.68 17.86 15.64
N LEU A 288 14.43 17.90 16.11
CA LEU A 288 13.35 18.70 15.51
C LEU A 288 13.16 20.09 16.16
N GLY A 289 13.95 20.44 17.18
CA GLY A 289 13.85 21.71 17.87
C GLY A 289 12.58 21.88 18.72
N LEU A 290 11.95 20.78 19.12
CA LEU A 290 10.80 20.78 20.04
C LEU A 290 11.25 20.94 21.48
N GLU A 291 10.33 21.38 22.35
CA GLU A 291 10.58 21.39 23.80
C GLU A 291 10.95 19.98 24.28
N ARG A 292 12.08 19.87 24.96
CA ARG A 292 12.62 18.60 25.44
C ARG A 292 11.96 18.18 26.75
N ASP A 293 10.92 17.36 26.64
CA ASP A 293 10.15 16.85 27.78
C ASP A 293 9.89 15.33 27.60
N PRO A 294 10.52 14.46 28.42
CA PRO A 294 10.34 13.02 28.33
C PRO A 294 8.92 12.54 28.68
N HIS A 295 8.16 13.36 29.41
CA HIS A 295 6.84 13.00 29.92
C HIS A 295 5.72 13.49 29.00
N ARG A 296 5.97 14.47 28.13
CA ARG A 296 4.96 14.98 27.21
C ARG A 296 4.59 13.95 26.17
N MET A 297 3.29 13.71 26.00
CA MET A 297 2.79 12.79 24.98
C MET A 297 3.14 13.33 23.59
N MET A 298 3.81 12.52 22.78
CA MET A 298 4.17 12.85 21.40
C MET A 298 3.32 12.03 20.43
N ILE A 299 2.64 12.71 19.49
CA ILE A 299 1.78 12.13 18.48
C ILE A 299 2.48 12.23 17.12
N GLY A 300 2.66 11.10 16.45
CA GLY A 300 3.25 11.02 15.12
C GLY A 300 2.20 10.93 14.02
N ILE A 301 2.50 11.51 12.87
CA ILE A 301 1.74 11.41 11.62
C ILE A 301 2.75 11.20 10.51
N VAL A 302 2.69 10.07 9.81
CA VAL A 302 3.54 9.76 8.65
C VAL A 302 2.64 9.34 7.50
N SER A 303 2.48 10.18 6.49
CA SER A 303 1.53 9.90 5.41
C SER A 303 1.75 10.80 4.19
N ARG A 304 1.17 10.42 3.05
CA ARG A 304 0.89 11.37 1.98
C ARG A 304 -0.17 12.37 2.45
N LEU A 305 0.07 13.66 2.23
CA LEU A 305 -0.82 14.73 2.71
C LEU A 305 -1.95 14.96 1.69
N THR A 306 -2.99 14.12 1.74
CA THR A 306 -4.13 14.13 0.82
C THR A 306 -5.46 14.08 1.57
N ASP A 307 -6.56 14.42 0.89
CA ASP A 307 -7.92 14.38 1.45
C ASP A 307 -8.29 13.01 2.04
N GLN A 308 -7.80 11.93 1.42
CA GLN A 308 -8.02 10.56 1.91
C GLN A 308 -7.62 10.37 3.38
N LYS A 309 -6.62 11.12 3.85
CA LYS A 309 -5.99 10.90 5.16
C LYS A 309 -6.63 11.68 6.30
N GLY A 310 -7.68 12.45 6.04
CA GLY A 310 -8.48 13.11 7.07
C GLY A 310 -7.83 14.33 7.72
N PHE A 311 -6.96 15.03 6.99
CA PHE A 311 -6.27 16.21 7.52
C PHE A 311 -7.18 17.42 7.71
N ASP A 312 -8.32 17.47 7.04
CA ASP A 312 -9.39 18.43 7.28
C ASP A 312 -9.99 18.30 8.69
N LEU A 313 -10.07 17.09 9.24
CA LEU A 313 -10.46 16.87 10.64
C LEU A 313 -9.42 17.46 11.60
N ILE A 314 -8.15 17.27 11.30
CA ILE A 314 -7.04 17.82 12.11
C ILE A 314 -7.04 19.34 12.03
N ASP A 315 -7.17 19.92 10.84
CA ASP A 315 -7.24 21.38 10.62
C ASP A 315 -8.34 22.02 11.48
N CYS A 316 -9.50 21.38 11.53
CA CYS A 316 -10.66 21.86 12.28
C CYS A 316 -10.40 22.04 13.79
N VAL A 317 -9.59 21.16 14.40
CA VAL A 317 -9.37 21.11 15.87
C VAL A 317 -7.91 21.29 16.28
N MET A 318 -7.03 21.68 15.37
CA MET A 318 -5.59 21.75 15.65
C MET A 318 -5.25 22.77 16.72
N ASP A 319 -5.92 23.92 16.75
CA ASP A 319 -5.74 24.93 17.78
C ASP A 319 -6.13 24.40 19.18
N GLU A 320 -7.22 23.63 19.26
CA GLU A 320 -7.64 23.00 20.51
C GLU A 320 -6.64 21.93 20.96
N LEU A 321 -6.21 21.08 20.02
CA LEU A 321 -5.24 20.04 20.29
C LEU A 321 -3.88 20.61 20.75
N CYS A 322 -3.48 21.77 20.24
CA CYS A 322 -2.26 22.47 20.67
C CYS A 322 -2.39 23.11 22.06
N GLN A 323 -3.59 23.24 22.65
CA GLN A 323 -3.75 23.62 24.04
C GLN A 323 -3.52 22.46 25.03
N ASP A 324 -3.72 21.22 24.55
CA ASP A 324 -3.53 20.02 25.36
C ASP A 324 -2.03 19.72 25.60
N ALA A 325 -1.71 18.80 26.51
CA ALA A 325 -0.33 18.47 26.89
C ALA A 325 0.35 17.53 25.89
N VAL A 326 0.32 17.87 24.60
CA VAL A 326 0.83 17.04 23.51
C VAL A 326 1.88 17.76 22.66
N GLN A 327 2.72 16.98 21.99
CA GLN A 327 3.53 17.40 20.84
C GLN A 327 3.10 16.63 19.61
N ILE A 328 3.20 17.25 18.43
CA ILE A 328 2.76 16.65 17.15
C ILE A 328 3.91 16.72 16.16
N VAL A 329 4.27 15.58 15.60
CA VAL A 329 5.31 15.45 14.56
C VAL A 329 4.67 14.93 13.29
N VAL A 330 4.76 15.71 12.22
CA VAL A 330 4.21 15.36 10.90
C VAL A 330 5.34 15.14 9.91
N LEU A 331 5.32 14.02 9.19
CA LEU A 331 6.22 13.73 8.08
C LEU A 331 5.39 13.36 6.84
N GLY A 332 5.61 14.08 5.74
CA GLY A 332 4.97 13.75 4.47
C GLY A 332 4.94 14.90 3.49
N THR A 333 4.52 14.59 2.26
CA THR A 333 4.26 15.55 1.18
C THR A 333 2.93 15.22 0.52
N GLY A 334 2.35 16.18 -0.19
CA GLY A 334 1.11 15.95 -0.92
C GLY A 334 0.47 17.23 -1.43
N ASP A 335 -0.78 17.43 -1.07
CA ASP A 335 -1.54 18.60 -1.48
C ASP A 335 -1.02 19.85 -0.76
N GLU A 336 -0.71 20.90 -1.51
CA GLU A 336 -0.14 22.15 -1.01
C GLU A 336 -0.96 22.76 0.15
N ARG A 337 -2.28 22.59 0.12
CA ARG A 337 -3.20 23.00 1.17
C ARG A 337 -2.78 22.43 2.54
N TYR A 338 -2.53 21.12 2.60
CA TYR A 338 -2.18 20.44 3.85
C TYR A 338 -0.72 20.66 4.25
N GLU A 339 0.18 20.76 3.28
CA GLU A 339 1.57 21.14 3.54
C GLU A 339 1.62 22.52 4.20
N ASN A 340 0.91 23.52 3.66
CA ASN A 340 0.87 24.87 4.20
C ASN A 340 0.16 24.93 5.55
N MET A 341 -0.90 24.14 5.75
CA MET A 341 -1.56 24.00 7.05
C MET A 341 -0.58 23.57 8.15
N PHE A 342 0.16 22.50 7.94
CA PHE A 342 1.12 22.01 8.93
C PHE A 342 2.30 22.96 9.14
N ARG A 343 2.81 23.61 8.07
CA ARG A 343 3.82 24.68 8.21
C ARG A 343 3.31 25.84 9.05
N HIS A 344 2.04 26.24 8.87
CA HIS A 344 1.40 27.29 9.67
C HIS A 344 1.34 26.93 11.16
N PHE A 345 0.89 25.70 11.48
CA PHE A 345 0.80 25.26 12.87
C PHE A 345 2.19 25.07 13.52
N ALA A 346 3.18 24.62 12.78
CA ALA A 346 4.57 24.57 13.26
C ALA A 346 5.13 25.96 13.54
N TRP A 347 4.80 26.97 12.73
CA TRP A 347 5.15 28.35 12.98
C TRP A 347 4.40 28.92 14.20
N LYS A 348 3.12 28.62 14.35
CA LYS A 348 2.26 29.14 15.44
C LYS A 348 2.60 28.49 16.78
N TYR A 349 2.98 27.24 16.80
CA TYR A 349 3.28 26.44 18.00
C TYR A 349 4.65 25.75 17.90
N PRO A 350 5.77 26.51 17.83
CA PRO A 350 7.08 25.94 17.50
C PRO A 350 7.62 24.94 18.52
N ASP A 351 7.20 25.04 19.79
CA ASP A 351 7.62 24.10 20.85
C ASP A 351 6.78 22.80 20.87
N LYS A 352 5.66 22.77 20.13
CA LYS A 352 4.69 21.68 20.15
C LYS A 352 4.52 20.96 18.81
N VAL A 353 4.68 21.65 17.68
CA VAL A 353 4.40 21.12 16.35
C VAL A 353 5.65 21.16 15.49
N SER A 354 6.01 20.03 14.92
CA SER A 354 7.07 19.92 13.92
C SER A 354 6.50 19.39 12.60
N ALA A 355 6.67 20.17 11.52
CA ALA A 355 6.20 19.82 10.18
C ALA A 355 7.41 19.51 9.27
N GLN A 356 7.63 18.22 9.02
CA GLN A 356 8.67 17.70 8.14
C GLN A 356 8.06 17.43 6.75
N ILE A 357 8.07 18.46 5.88
CA ILE A 357 7.39 18.41 4.58
C ILE A 357 8.34 17.89 3.51
N TYR A 358 8.69 16.63 3.63
CA TYR A 358 9.50 15.86 2.68
C TYR A 358 9.27 14.36 2.85
N TYR A 359 9.78 13.55 1.92
CA TYR A 359 9.80 12.10 2.06
C TYR A 359 11.14 11.65 2.68
N SER A 360 11.06 10.88 3.76
CA SER A 360 12.24 10.28 4.37
C SER A 360 11.88 8.99 5.11
N GLU A 361 12.36 7.88 4.63
CA GLU A 361 12.20 6.59 5.29
C GLU A 361 12.93 6.56 6.66
N PRO A 362 14.21 6.98 6.77
CA PRO A 362 14.88 7.03 8.07
C PRO A 362 14.16 7.91 9.11
N MET A 363 13.57 9.04 8.71
CA MET A 363 12.80 9.89 9.62
C MET A 363 11.50 9.21 10.06
N SER A 364 10.85 8.43 9.20
CA SER A 364 9.66 7.68 9.58
C SER A 364 9.95 6.65 10.69
N HIS A 365 11.07 5.95 10.61
CA HIS A 365 11.52 5.02 11.64
C HIS A 365 11.76 5.73 12.99
N LYS A 366 12.39 6.91 12.96
CA LYS A 366 12.57 7.74 14.17
C LYS A 366 11.23 8.14 14.78
N ILE A 367 10.25 8.53 13.95
CA ILE A 367 8.90 8.90 14.43
C ILE A 367 8.21 7.68 15.06
N TYR A 368 8.21 6.51 14.41
CA TYR A 368 7.64 5.29 14.99
C TYR A 368 8.31 4.90 16.31
N ALA A 369 9.63 5.06 16.43
CA ALA A 369 10.35 4.71 17.64
C ALA A 369 10.17 5.72 18.78
N SER A 370 9.91 6.98 18.47
CA SER A 370 9.94 8.10 19.43
C SER A 370 8.56 8.50 19.94
N CYS A 371 7.54 8.46 19.09
CA CYS A 371 6.19 8.88 19.45
C CYS A 371 5.53 7.90 20.43
N ASP A 372 4.62 8.41 21.24
CA ASP A 372 3.78 7.62 22.14
C ASP A 372 2.52 7.14 21.43
N ALA A 373 1.93 8.01 20.61
CA ALA A 373 0.76 7.72 19.80
C ALA A 373 0.96 8.04 18.33
N PHE A 374 0.13 7.43 17.48
CA PHE A 374 0.16 7.61 16.03
C PHE A 374 -1.25 7.87 15.50
N LEU A 375 -1.49 9.02 14.87
CA LEU A 375 -2.82 9.46 14.47
C LEU A 375 -3.09 9.18 13.00
N MET A 376 -4.17 8.45 12.71
CA MET A 376 -4.65 8.13 11.36
C MET A 376 -6.18 8.34 11.25
N PRO A 377 -6.67 9.58 11.04
CA PRO A 377 -8.09 9.88 10.97
C PRO A 377 -8.67 9.70 9.56
N SER A 378 -8.22 8.72 8.82
CA SER A 378 -8.49 8.53 7.40
C SER A 378 -9.97 8.48 7.05
N LEU A 379 -10.36 9.16 5.96
CA LEU A 379 -11.71 9.07 5.38
C LEU A 379 -12.00 7.63 4.88
N PHE A 380 -11.01 7.03 4.24
CA PHE A 380 -10.97 5.60 3.95
C PHE A 380 -9.51 5.13 3.94
N GLU A 381 -9.28 3.89 4.35
CA GLU A 381 -7.93 3.30 4.40
C GLU A 381 -8.02 1.82 4.02
N PRO A 382 -7.71 1.45 2.78
CA PRO A 382 -7.85 0.06 2.32
C PRO A 382 -7.16 -0.96 3.23
N CYS A 383 -5.92 -0.71 3.58
CA CYS A 383 -5.16 -1.47 4.57
C CYS A 383 -4.55 -0.58 5.64
N GLY A 384 -3.73 0.39 5.20
CA GLY A 384 -2.79 1.08 6.07
C GLY A 384 -1.61 0.17 6.44
N LEU A 385 -0.41 0.72 6.39
CA LEU A 385 0.82 0.06 6.86
C LEU A 385 1.40 0.78 8.07
N SER A 386 1.22 2.10 8.14
CA SER A 386 1.79 2.93 9.20
C SER A 386 1.31 2.54 10.60
N GLN A 387 0.05 2.10 10.76
CA GLN A 387 -0.45 1.59 12.04
C GLN A 387 0.21 0.26 12.41
N LEU A 388 0.51 -0.61 11.42
CA LEU A 388 1.21 -1.87 11.67
C LEU A 388 2.64 -1.60 12.13
N MET A 389 3.32 -0.67 11.45
CA MET A 389 4.66 -0.22 11.82
C MET A 389 4.64 0.43 13.21
N SER A 390 3.66 1.31 13.49
CA SER A 390 3.53 1.95 14.79
C SER A 390 3.31 0.94 15.92
N LEU A 391 2.44 -0.06 15.73
CA LEU A 391 2.23 -1.15 16.69
C LEU A 391 3.53 -1.92 16.94
N ARG A 392 4.26 -2.27 15.88
CA ARG A 392 5.55 -2.97 15.98
C ARG A 392 6.58 -2.20 16.79
N TYR A 393 6.58 -0.86 16.70
CA TYR A 393 7.48 0.03 17.43
C TYR A 393 6.91 0.47 18.81
N GLY A 394 5.77 -0.06 19.22
CA GLY A 394 5.13 0.28 20.49
C GLY A 394 4.60 1.71 20.54
N THR A 395 4.20 2.26 19.41
CA THR A 395 3.55 3.56 19.28
C THR A 395 2.06 3.31 19.05
N VAL A 396 1.24 3.80 19.97
CA VAL A 396 -0.18 3.43 20.07
C VAL A 396 -1.02 4.10 18.99
N PRO A 397 -1.66 3.34 18.06
CA PRO A 397 -2.49 3.95 17.04
C PRO A 397 -3.76 4.58 17.60
N ILE A 398 -4.12 5.75 17.08
CA ILE A 398 -5.42 6.41 17.25
C ILE A 398 -6.00 6.54 15.85
N VAL A 399 -7.06 5.79 15.55
CA VAL A 399 -7.51 5.60 14.17
C VAL A 399 -9.02 5.80 14.01
N ARG A 400 -9.44 6.16 12.79
CA ARG A 400 -10.85 6.00 12.42
C ARG A 400 -11.12 4.55 12.03
N GLU A 401 -12.30 4.03 12.41
CA GLU A 401 -12.73 2.66 12.12
C GLU A 401 -13.15 2.51 10.64
N THR A 402 -12.16 2.33 9.76
CA THR A 402 -12.38 2.08 8.33
C THR A 402 -11.33 1.11 7.79
N GLY A 403 -11.72 0.25 6.88
CA GLY A 403 -10.84 -0.68 6.16
C GLY A 403 -9.87 -1.43 7.07
N GLY A 404 -8.60 -1.43 6.69
CA GLY A 404 -7.57 -2.12 7.44
C GLY A 404 -7.27 -1.53 8.82
N LEU A 405 -7.61 -0.27 9.08
CA LEU A 405 -7.47 0.31 10.42
C LEU A 405 -8.43 -0.38 11.40
N LYS A 406 -9.67 -0.63 10.97
CA LYS A 406 -10.66 -1.38 11.74
C LYS A 406 -10.24 -2.83 11.98
N ASP A 407 -9.60 -3.46 11.00
CA ASP A 407 -9.20 -4.87 11.08
C ASP A 407 -7.96 -5.09 11.97
N THR A 408 -7.12 -4.06 12.14
CA THR A 408 -5.78 -4.22 12.75
C THR A 408 -5.61 -3.53 14.10
N VAL A 409 -6.45 -2.53 14.40
CA VAL A 409 -6.40 -1.78 15.67
C VAL A 409 -7.64 -2.10 16.50
N GLU A 410 -7.43 -2.78 17.61
CA GLU A 410 -8.45 -3.08 18.59
C GLU A 410 -8.56 -1.94 19.60
N ALA A 411 -9.76 -1.35 19.72
CA ALA A 411 -10.00 -0.25 20.65
C ALA A 411 -9.77 -0.68 22.11
N TYR A 412 -9.09 0.17 22.87
CA TYR A 412 -8.86 -0.07 24.29
C TYR A 412 -10.19 -0.12 25.06
N ASN A 413 -10.39 -1.22 25.79
CA ASN A 413 -11.49 -1.41 26.72
C ASN A 413 -10.95 -1.33 28.15
N GLU A 414 -11.32 -0.29 28.87
CA GLU A 414 -10.80 -0.06 30.24
C GLU A 414 -11.37 -1.04 31.28
N TYR A 415 -12.49 -1.69 31.01
CA TYR A 415 -13.10 -2.68 31.92
C TYR A 415 -12.47 -4.05 31.75
N GLU A 416 -12.29 -4.50 30.51
CA GLU A 416 -11.68 -5.79 30.17
C GLU A 416 -10.16 -5.74 30.13
N LYS A 417 -9.57 -4.54 30.09
CA LYS A 417 -8.14 -4.30 29.96
C LYS A 417 -7.55 -4.90 28.67
N THR A 418 -8.34 -4.89 27.59
CA THR A 418 -7.94 -5.35 26.24
C THR A 418 -7.66 -4.16 25.32
N GLY A 419 -7.28 -4.44 24.08
CA GLY A 419 -7.05 -3.44 23.04
C GLY A 419 -5.59 -3.10 22.79
N THR A 420 -5.32 -2.58 21.59
CA THR A 420 -3.96 -2.22 21.09
C THR A 420 -3.86 -0.76 20.67
N GLY A 421 -4.97 -0.03 20.71
CA GLY A 421 -5.04 1.37 20.31
C GLY A 421 -6.34 2.03 20.70
N PHE A 422 -6.65 3.12 20.05
CA PHE A 422 -7.90 3.87 20.25
C PHE A 422 -8.57 4.09 18.90
N SER A 423 -9.89 4.12 18.87
CA SER A 423 -10.63 4.31 17.63
C SER A 423 -11.87 5.19 17.80
N PHE A 424 -12.29 5.81 16.70
CA PHE A 424 -13.54 6.54 16.57
C PHE A 424 -14.23 6.13 15.26
N THR A 425 -15.56 6.24 15.23
CA THR A 425 -16.37 5.69 14.14
C THR A 425 -16.69 6.71 13.07
N ASN A 426 -17.21 7.88 13.45
CA ASN A 426 -17.68 8.86 12.49
C ASN A 426 -16.55 9.72 11.94
N TYR A 427 -16.64 10.13 10.67
CA TYR A 427 -15.72 11.11 10.10
C TYR A 427 -16.05 12.49 10.65
N ASN A 428 -15.57 12.77 11.88
CA ASN A 428 -15.90 13.95 12.65
C ASN A 428 -14.70 14.42 13.48
N ALA A 429 -14.35 15.70 13.37
CA ALA A 429 -13.18 16.30 14.01
C ALA A 429 -13.24 16.27 15.55
N HIS A 430 -14.41 16.51 16.13
CA HIS A 430 -14.57 16.54 17.59
C HIS A 430 -14.61 15.12 18.18
N GLU A 431 -15.12 14.14 17.46
CA GLU A 431 -15.04 12.72 17.86
C GLU A 431 -13.57 12.24 17.85
N MET A 432 -12.81 12.63 16.82
CA MET A 432 -11.36 12.43 16.77
C MET A 432 -10.67 13.06 17.96
N LEU A 433 -10.94 14.35 18.22
CA LEU A 433 -10.34 15.08 19.34
C LEU A 433 -10.68 14.45 20.69
N ALA A 434 -11.93 14.05 20.89
CA ALA A 434 -12.35 13.36 22.12
C ALA A 434 -11.59 12.04 22.31
N THR A 435 -11.34 11.30 21.21
CA THR A 435 -10.58 10.03 21.25
C THR A 435 -9.10 10.28 21.56
N VAL A 436 -8.49 11.33 20.99
CA VAL A 436 -7.12 11.75 21.31
C VAL A 436 -7.02 12.13 22.79
N ARG A 437 -7.95 12.91 23.31
CA ARG A 437 -8.00 13.31 24.74
C ARG A 437 -8.21 12.11 25.66
N TYR A 438 -9.01 11.13 25.27
CA TYR A 438 -9.15 9.88 26.03
C TYR A 438 -7.82 9.09 26.05
N ALA A 439 -7.12 8.99 24.93
CA ALA A 439 -5.80 8.38 24.88
C ALA A 439 -4.79 9.14 25.76
N GLU A 440 -4.83 10.47 25.73
CA GLU A 440 -4.01 11.34 26.59
C GLU A 440 -4.30 11.10 28.08
N GLN A 441 -5.57 11.00 28.47
CA GLN A 441 -5.96 10.65 29.84
C GLN A 441 -5.37 9.30 30.28
N ILE A 442 -5.48 8.26 29.43
CA ILE A 442 -4.90 6.96 29.76
C ILE A 442 -3.37 7.03 29.85
N TYR A 443 -2.74 7.81 28.97
CA TYR A 443 -1.28 8.01 28.98
C TYR A 443 -0.78 8.62 30.29
N TYR A 444 -1.44 9.67 30.80
CA TYR A 444 -1.04 10.40 32.02
C TYR A 444 -1.53 9.72 33.30
N ASP A 445 -2.80 9.33 33.34
CA ASP A 445 -3.45 8.92 34.59
C ASP A 445 -3.38 7.40 34.84
N LYS A 446 -3.27 6.59 33.75
CA LYS A 446 -3.30 5.12 33.81
C LYS A 446 -2.08 4.50 33.14
N LYS A 447 -0.88 4.90 33.56
CA LYS A 447 0.38 4.50 32.91
C LYS A 447 0.59 2.97 32.81
N ARG A 448 0.05 2.22 33.77
CA ARG A 448 0.11 0.75 33.71
C ARG A 448 -0.71 0.20 32.54
N ASP A 449 -1.92 0.74 32.34
CA ASP A 449 -2.80 0.33 31.24
C ASP A 449 -2.19 0.73 29.89
N TRP A 450 -1.66 1.96 29.78
CA TRP A 450 -0.93 2.41 28.61
C TRP A 450 0.21 1.46 28.22
N ASN A 451 1.05 1.09 29.18
CA ASN A 451 2.15 0.17 28.93
C ASN A 451 1.66 -1.20 28.47
N LYS A 452 0.51 -1.68 28.97
CA LYS A 452 -0.11 -2.93 28.52
C LYS A 452 -0.69 -2.84 27.10
N ILE A 453 -1.22 -1.69 26.69
CA ILE A 453 -1.63 -1.42 25.31
C ILE A 453 -0.42 -1.53 24.38
N VAL A 454 0.69 -0.88 24.76
CA VAL A 454 1.97 -0.93 24.02
C VAL A 454 2.48 -2.37 23.89
N GLU A 455 2.56 -3.11 25.00
CA GLU A 455 3.02 -4.53 25.02
C GLU A 455 2.20 -5.37 24.04
N ARG A 456 0.86 -5.32 24.13
CA ARG A 456 -0.04 -6.07 23.23
C ARG A 456 0.16 -5.70 21.77
N GLY A 457 0.36 -4.41 21.47
CA GLY A 457 0.65 -3.95 20.12
C GLY A 457 1.94 -4.52 19.55
N MET A 458 3.02 -4.48 20.34
CA MET A 458 4.34 -5.01 19.95
C MET A 458 4.35 -6.53 19.80
N GLU A 459 3.51 -7.25 20.54
CA GLU A 459 3.43 -8.72 20.52
C GLU A 459 2.54 -9.25 19.39
N LYS A 460 1.66 -8.42 18.80
CA LYS A 460 0.87 -8.83 17.62
C LYS A 460 1.78 -9.12 16.44
N ASP A 461 1.53 -10.23 15.76
CA ASP A 461 2.26 -10.64 14.56
C ASP A 461 1.56 -10.13 13.29
N PHE A 462 2.10 -9.07 12.72
CA PHE A 462 1.73 -8.51 11.43
C PHE A 462 2.80 -8.78 10.36
N SER A 463 3.62 -9.82 10.53
CA SER A 463 4.55 -10.24 9.48
C SER A 463 3.80 -10.80 8.27
N TRP A 464 4.45 -10.78 7.12
CA TRP A 464 3.93 -11.35 5.88
C TRP A 464 3.62 -12.85 5.95
N LYS A 465 4.09 -13.58 6.96
CA LYS A 465 3.84 -15.02 7.13
C LYS A 465 2.35 -15.37 7.18
N ASN A 466 1.57 -14.55 7.89
CA ASN A 466 0.14 -14.78 8.01
C ASN A 466 -0.59 -14.49 6.71
N SER A 467 -0.25 -13.36 6.05
CA SER A 467 -0.84 -13.00 4.75
C SER A 467 -0.47 -14.03 3.67
N ALA A 468 0.79 -14.48 3.64
CA ALA A 468 1.24 -15.48 2.67
C ALA A 468 0.44 -16.79 2.78
N LYS A 469 0.16 -17.28 3.99
CA LYS A 469 -0.67 -18.48 4.18
C LYS A 469 -2.08 -18.32 3.59
N LEU A 470 -2.70 -17.16 3.78
CA LEU A 470 -4.03 -16.89 3.22
C LEU A 470 -3.99 -16.84 1.69
N TYR A 471 -2.93 -16.30 1.10
CA TYR A 471 -2.73 -16.36 -0.35
C TYR A 471 -2.44 -17.78 -0.84
N GLU A 472 -1.67 -18.59 -0.10
CA GLU A 472 -1.46 -19.99 -0.42
C GLU A 472 -2.78 -20.77 -0.43
N GLU A 473 -3.62 -20.60 0.60
CA GLU A 473 -4.97 -21.17 0.66
C GLU A 473 -5.85 -20.72 -0.52
N LEU A 474 -5.80 -19.43 -0.88
CA LEU A 474 -6.49 -18.91 -2.06
C LEU A 474 -6.02 -19.61 -3.34
N TYR A 475 -4.72 -19.77 -3.53
CA TYR A 475 -4.15 -20.40 -4.73
C TYR A 475 -4.40 -21.91 -4.78
N GLU A 476 -4.49 -22.58 -3.65
CA GLU A 476 -4.81 -24.01 -3.58
C GLU A 476 -6.26 -24.29 -3.99
N ASN A 477 -7.17 -23.34 -3.74
CA ASN A 477 -8.60 -23.41 -4.03
C ASN A 477 -8.98 -22.85 -5.43
N MET A 478 -8.03 -22.66 -6.31
CA MET A 478 -8.21 -22.23 -7.72
C MET A 478 -7.98 -23.40 -8.67
#